data_e7bb45b5b97281e1af4cf962ffafd33a
#
_entry.id   e7bb45b5b97281e1af4cf962ffafd33a
#
_cell.length_a   1.000
_cell.length_b   1.000
_cell.length_c   1.000
_cell.angle_alpha   90.00
_cell.angle_beta   90.00
_cell.angle_gamma   90.00
#
_symmetry.space_group_name_H-M   'P 1'
#
loop_
_entity.id
_entity.type
_entity.pdbx_description
1 polymer ?
#
loop_
_entity_poly.entity_id
_entity_poly.type
_entity_poly.pdbx_seq_one_letter_code
_entity_poly.pdbx_strand_id
1 'polypeptide(L)'
;DIKEALDSAMRRIKDDNPFYTDDLYRRYLSAQSSSFLSKEEREWIGQHGAIRIGYLNQDGGISSVDPSTGKLTGVITDYVDLAENCLQGQTLEFELNGYNTRSELLQALQDGKIDLIFHANQNPYFAETNGFALSDTLLTLNMAAITAKDSFDENKENIVAVEKDNFALKAYLSYNYPQWEVVEYETSDAAVKAMQKGETDCIVSNSGTVSDYLKNNKLHSVFLTKEADVPFAIQQGE
;
A
#
# COMPACT_ATOMS: atom_id res chain seq x y z
N ASP A 1 5.54 -45.79 -6.94
CA ASP A 1 5.68 -45.69 -5.48
C ASP A 1 4.52 -44.84 -4.94
N ILE A 2 3.97 -45.24 -3.78
CA ILE A 2 2.84 -44.54 -3.13
C ILE A 2 3.19 -43.08 -2.85
N LYS A 3 4.43 -42.79 -2.44
CA LYS A 3 4.90 -41.43 -2.20
C LYS A 3 4.82 -40.58 -3.47
N GLU A 4 5.32 -41.10 -4.57
CA GLU A 4 5.28 -40.39 -5.87
C GLU A 4 3.85 -40.12 -6.34
N ALA A 5 2.94 -41.09 -6.13
CA ALA A 5 1.54 -40.92 -6.44
C ALA A 5 0.87 -39.83 -5.61
N LEU A 6 1.16 -39.80 -4.29
CA LEU A 6 0.67 -38.75 -3.37
C LEU A 6 1.25 -37.37 -3.71
N ASP A 7 2.56 -37.28 -3.94
CA ASP A 7 3.22 -36.03 -4.33
C ASP A 7 2.68 -35.49 -5.68
N SER A 8 2.37 -36.40 -6.61
CA SER A 8 1.75 -36.03 -7.88
C SER A 8 0.32 -35.54 -7.72
N ALA A 9 -0.48 -36.19 -6.88
CA ALA A 9 -1.83 -35.76 -6.56
C ALA A 9 -1.84 -34.40 -5.87
N MET A 10 -0.95 -34.16 -4.92
CA MET A 10 -0.83 -32.86 -4.23
C MET A 10 -0.42 -31.73 -5.18
N ARG A 11 0.48 -32.01 -6.13
CA ARG A 11 0.82 -31.02 -7.17
C ARG A 11 -0.38 -30.67 -8.02
N ARG A 12 -1.12 -31.64 -8.51
CA ARG A 12 -2.31 -31.41 -9.32
C ARG A 12 -3.37 -30.59 -8.56
N ILE A 13 -3.60 -30.90 -7.29
CA ILE A 13 -4.54 -30.13 -6.45
C ILE A 13 -4.11 -28.67 -6.35
N LYS A 14 -2.81 -28.39 -6.16
CA LYS A 14 -2.28 -27.02 -6.08
C LYS A 14 -2.28 -26.31 -7.43
N ASP A 15 -2.07 -27.04 -8.53
CA ASP A 15 -2.13 -26.50 -9.90
C ASP A 15 -3.59 -26.14 -10.27
N ASP A 16 -4.55 -26.99 -9.90
CA ASP A 16 -5.99 -26.77 -10.17
C ASP A 16 -6.59 -25.68 -9.24
N ASN A 17 -6.10 -25.57 -8.01
CA ASN A 17 -6.49 -24.55 -7.04
C ASN A 17 -5.26 -24.07 -6.25
N PRO A 18 -4.60 -22.97 -6.68
CA PRO A 18 -3.45 -22.40 -5.96
C PRO A 18 -3.75 -22.02 -4.50
N PHE A 19 -5.01 -21.73 -4.19
CA PHE A 19 -5.48 -21.35 -2.84
C PHE A 19 -5.97 -22.54 -2.00
N TYR A 20 -5.81 -23.77 -2.47
CA TYR A 20 -6.32 -24.97 -1.80
C TYR A 20 -5.81 -25.09 -0.34
N THR A 21 -4.54 -24.79 -0.12
CA THR A 21 -3.93 -24.84 1.23
C THR A 21 -4.57 -23.78 2.14
N ASP A 22 -4.82 -22.58 1.62
CA ASP A 22 -5.45 -21.48 2.37
C ASP A 22 -6.92 -21.80 2.65
N ASP A 23 -7.62 -22.45 1.71
CA ASP A 23 -9.00 -22.88 1.91
C ASP A 23 -9.10 -23.98 2.98
N LEU A 24 -8.16 -24.92 3.00
CA LEU A 24 -8.07 -25.93 4.06
C LEU A 24 -7.76 -25.29 5.41
N TYR A 25 -6.79 -24.37 5.44
CA TYR A 25 -6.44 -23.64 6.65
C TYR A 25 -7.64 -22.87 7.19
N ARG A 26 -8.31 -22.07 6.35
CA ARG A 26 -9.54 -21.34 6.70
C ARG A 26 -10.62 -22.28 7.20
N ARG A 27 -10.86 -23.41 6.54
CA ARG A 27 -11.96 -24.32 6.86
C ARG A 27 -11.76 -25.11 8.14
N TYR A 28 -10.53 -25.51 8.43
CA TYR A 28 -10.26 -26.50 9.49
C TYR A 28 -9.35 -26.00 10.60
N LEU A 29 -8.54 -24.98 10.35
CA LEU A 29 -7.53 -24.53 11.30
C LEU A 29 -7.73 -23.07 11.74
N SER A 30 -8.26 -22.18 10.89
CA SER A 30 -8.48 -20.79 11.26
C SER A 30 -9.71 -20.57 12.14
N ALA A 31 -10.67 -21.49 12.11
CA ALA A 31 -11.85 -21.42 12.98
C ALA A 31 -11.55 -21.44 14.49
N GLN A 32 -10.31 -21.74 14.86
CA GLN A 32 -9.85 -21.73 16.25
C GLN A 32 -8.80 -20.65 16.56
N SER A 33 -8.20 -20.01 15.56
CA SER A 33 -7.10 -19.06 15.78
C SER A 33 -7.45 -17.59 15.50
N SER A 34 -8.53 -17.32 14.78
CA SER A 34 -8.82 -15.98 14.29
C SER A 34 -9.67 -15.11 15.21
N SER A 35 -10.03 -15.57 16.40
CA SER A 35 -11.00 -14.80 17.21
C SER A 35 -10.66 -14.70 18.70
N PHE A 36 -9.40 -14.89 19.06
CA PHE A 36 -9.04 -14.68 20.45
C PHE A 36 -8.51 -13.26 20.70
N LEU A 37 -9.42 -12.31 20.53
CA LEU A 37 -9.20 -11.04 21.20
C LEU A 37 -9.16 -11.30 22.71
N SER A 38 -8.16 -10.74 23.37
CA SER A 38 -8.10 -10.68 24.82
C SER A 38 -9.34 -10.00 25.39
N LYS A 39 -9.56 -10.10 26.67
CA LYS A 39 -10.65 -9.37 27.31
C LYS A 39 -10.47 -7.87 27.15
N GLU A 40 -9.25 -7.40 27.29
CA GLU A 40 -8.85 -6.00 27.18
C GLU A 40 -9.10 -5.46 25.77
N GLU A 41 -8.75 -6.21 24.73
CA GLU A 41 -8.98 -5.82 23.33
C GLU A 41 -10.49 -5.73 23.02
N ARG A 42 -11.30 -6.65 23.52
CA ARG A 42 -12.77 -6.59 23.37
C ARG A 42 -13.38 -5.40 24.08
N GLU A 43 -12.89 -5.11 25.30
CA GLU A 43 -13.35 -3.95 26.07
C GLU A 43 -12.94 -2.66 25.36
N TRP A 44 -11.72 -2.60 24.80
CA TRP A 44 -11.25 -1.45 24.03
C TRP A 44 -12.12 -1.20 22.80
N ILE A 45 -12.38 -2.21 21.96
CA ILE A 45 -13.26 -2.08 20.78
C ILE A 45 -14.63 -1.58 21.19
N GLY A 46 -15.21 -2.12 22.27
CA GLY A 46 -16.54 -1.72 22.76
C GLY A 46 -16.60 -0.29 23.30
N GLN A 47 -15.47 0.28 23.73
CA GLN A 47 -15.40 1.63 24.31
C GLN A 47 -14.92 2.67 23.30
N HIS A 48 -14.07 2.26 22.35
CA HIS A 48 -13.47 3.16 21.36
C HIS A 48 -14.53 3.71 20.37
N GLY A 49 -15.49 2.90 19.99
CA GLY A 49 -16.46 3.21 18.94
C GLY A 49 -15.91 2.98 17.55
N ALA A 50 -16.27 3.82 16.59
CA ALA A 50 -15.80 3.67 15.21
C ALA A 50 -14.30 3.95 15.10
N ILE A 51 -13.58 3.08 14.41
CA ILE A 51 -12.17 3.26 14.06
C ILE A 51 -12.07 4.28 12.93
N ARG A 52 -11.40 5.40 13.18
CA ARG A 52 -11.27 6.51 12.23
C ARG A 52 -10.10 6.27 11.29
N ILE A 53 -10.41 5.96 10.04
CA ILE A 53 -9.41 5.69 8.99
C ILE A 53 -9.20 6.96 8.15
N GLY A 54 -7.95 7.43 8.09
CA GLY A 54 -7.53 8.46 7.14
C GLY A 54 -7.01 7.87 5.84
N TYR A 55 -7.38 8.47 4.70
CA TYR A 55 -6.92 8.04 3.38
C TYR A 55 -6.72 9.23 2.43
N LEU A 56 -5.97 9.04 1.35
CA LEU A 56 -5.85 10.05 0.29
C LEU A 56 -7.01 9.97 -0.69
N ASN A 57 -7.59 11.12 -1.04
CA ASN A 57 -8.69 11.22 -2.00
C ASN A 57 -8.32 10.77 -3.41
N GLN A 58 -7.02 10.78 -3.75
CA GLN A 58 -6.47 10.32 -5.02
C GLN A 58 -5.16 9.58 -4.78
N ASP A 59 -5.23 8.25 -4.69
CA ASP A 59 -4.06 7.39 -4.54
C ASP A 59 -4.19 6.11 -5.39
N GLY A 60 -4.38 6.31 -6.68
CA GLY A 60 -4.47 5.23 -7.67
C GLY A 60 -5.52 4.18 -7.31
N GLY A 61 -5.16 2.90 -7.43
CA GLY A 61 -6.04 1.78 -7.09
C GLY A 61 -6.27 1.57 -5.58
N ILE A 62 -5.55 2.28 -4.70
CA ILE A 62 -5.67 2.13 -3.25
C ILE A 62 -6.91 2.86 -2.72
N SER A 63 -7.04 4.14 -3.06
CA SER A 63 -8.19 4.96 -2.70
C SER A 63 -8.42 6.04 -3.76
N SER A 64 -9.63 6.15 -4.25
CA SER A 64 -10.01 7.17 -5.23
C SER A 64 -11.42 7.65 -4.98
N VAL A 65 -11.58 8.97 -4.83
CA VAL A 65 -12.88 9.61 -4.69
C VAL A 65 -13.28 10.20 -6.03
N ASP A 66 -14.42 9.76 -6.56
CA ASP A 66 -15.01 10.34 -7.77
C ASP A 66 -15.43 11.80 -7.48
N PRO A 67 -14.85 12.79 -8.16
CA PRO A 67 -15.11 14.20 -7.85
C PRO A 67 -16.55 14.64 -8.17
N SER A 68 -17.28 13.88 -8.99
CA SER A 68 -18.66 14.19 -9.38
C SER A 68 -19.70 13.58 -8.43
N THR A 69 -19.43 12.41 -7.88
CA THR A 69 -20.37 11.66 -7.03
C THR A 69 -19.96 11.61 -5.56
N GLY A 70 -18.70 11.93 -5.25
CA GLY A 70 -18.13 11.77 -3.92
C GLY A 70 -17.93 10.29 -3.51
N LYS A 71 -18.12 9.32 -4.43
CA LYS A 71 -18.02 7.91 -4.13
C LYS A 71 -16.55 7.49 -3.99
N LEU A 72 -16.21 6.91 -2.84
CA LEU A 72 -14.92 6.28 -2.62
C LEU A 72 -14.90 4.88 -3.27
N THR A 73 -13.78 4.55 -3.89
CA THR A 73 -13.46 3.25 -4.50
C THR A 73 -11.99 2.89 -4.25
N GLY A 74 -11.63 1.64 -4.45
CA GLY A 74 -10.26 1.15 -4.32
C GLY A 74 -10.14 0.07 -3.26
N VAL A 75 -8.92 -0.39 -3.01
CA VAL A 75 -8.60 -1.45 -2.03
C VAL A 75 -9.18 -1.14 -0.64
N ILE A 76 -9.24 0.14 -0.25
CA ILE A 76 -9.79 0.57 1.03
C ILE A 76 -11.24 0.12 1.23
N THR A 77 -12.08 0.20 0.21
CA THR A 77 -13.50 -0.20 0.32
C THR A 77 -13.65 -1.69 0.52
N ASP A 78 -12.91 -2.49 -0.26
CA ASP A 78 -12.92 -3.94 -0.15
C ASP A 78 -12.35 -4.41 1.21
N TYR A 79 -11.32 -3.71 1.69
CA TYR A 79 -10.74 -4.00 3.01
C TYR A 79 -11.74 -3.73 4.13
N VAL A 80 -12.39 -2.57 4.15
CA VAL A 80 -13.37 -2.19 5.18
C VAL A 80 -14.52 -3.19 5.20
N ASP A 81 -15.09 -3.51 4.04
CA ASP A 81 -16.20 -4.46 3.91
C ASP A 81 -15.83 -5.85 4.48
N LEU A 82 -14.59 -6.29 4.29
CA LEU A 82 -14.08 -7.55 4.85
C LEU A 82 -13.80 -7.44 6.34
N ALA A 83 -13.20 -6.32 6.78
CA ALA A 83 -12.78 -6.12 8.17
C ALA A 83 -13.96 -5.95 9.14
N GLU A 84 -15.05 -5.32 8.72
CA GLU A 84 -16.24 -5.11 9.57
C GLU A 84 -16.75 -6.39 10.24
N ASN A 85 -16.63 -7.52 9.56
CA ASN A 85 -17.17 -8.81 10.00
C ASN A 85 -16.09 -9.89 10.24
N CYS A 86 -14.81 -9.51 10.29
CA CYS A 86 -13.71 -10.47 10.44
C CYS A 86 -13.62 -11.07 11.85
N LEU A 87 -14.16 -10.39 12.87
CA LEU A 87 -14.10 -10.82 14.27
C LEU A 87 -15.39 -11.53 14.67
N GLN A 88 -15.27 -12.76 15.16
CA GLN A 88 -16.45 -13.53 15.61
C GLN A 88 -17.12 -12.88 16.83
N GLY A 89 -18.41 -12.53 16.65
CA GLY A 89 -19.23 -11.97 17.72
C GLY A 89 -19.01 -10.49 18.00
N GLN A 90 -18.21 -9.81 17.20
CA GLN A 90 -18.03 -8.35 17.22
C GLN A 90 -18.00 -7.80 15.80
N THR A 91 -18.66 -6.68 15.57
CA THR A 91 -18.59 -5.91 14.34
C THR A 91 -17.71 -4.71 14.59
N LEU A 92 -16.73 -4.49 13.71
CA LEU A 92 -15.94 -3.26 13.72
C LEU A 92 -16.70 -2.18 12.96
N GLU A 93 -16.77 -1.00 13.54
CA GLU A 93 -17.31 0.18 12.86
C GLU A 93 -16.16 1.03 12.36
N PHE A 94 -16.26 1.55 11.15
CA PHE A 94 -15.24 2.39 10.54
C PHE A 94 -15.80 3.75 10.12
N GLU A 95 -15.01 4.79 10.38
CA GLU A 95 -15.25 6.15 9.88
C GLU A 95 -14.14 6.52 8.89
N LEU A 96 -14.49 6.81 7.64
CA LEU A 96 -13.56 7.06 6.54
C LEU A 96 -13.38 8.56 6.31
N ASN A 97 -12.14 9.05 6.49
CA ASN A 97 -11.78 10.46 6.42
C ASN A 97 -10.79 10.72 5.29
N GLY A 98 -11.23 11.41 4.22
CA GLY A 98 -10.43 11.70 3.05
C GLY A 98 -9.60 12.97 3.17
N TYR A 99 -8.33 12.91 2.74
CA TYR A 99 -7.38 14.03 2.73
C TYR A 99 -6.83 14.25 1.32
N ASN A 100 -6.44 15.48 1.00
CA ASN A 100 -5.92 15.80 -0.33
C ASN A 100 -4.41 15.65 -0.41
N THR A 101 -3.71 15.79 0.71
CA THR A 101 -2.24 15.70 0.76
C THR A 101 -1.77 14.74 1.84
N ARG A 102 -0.58 14.17 1.63
CA ARG A 102 0.09 13.31 2.62
C ARG A 102 0.41 14.05 3.91
N SER A 103 0.75 15.33 3.81
CA SER A 103 1.04 16.18 4.97
C SER A 103 -0.19 16.37 5.86
N GLU A 104 -1.37 16.66 5.25
CA GLU A 104 -2.64 16.77 5.99
C GLU A 104 -3.00 15.45 6.67
N LEU A 105 -2.85 14.34 5.95
CA LEU A 105 -3.14 13.00 6.45
C LEU A 105 -2.25 12.63 7.65
N LEU A 106 -0.94 12.88 7.54
CA LEU A 106 0.00 12.64 8.63
C LEU A 106 -0.28 13.53 9.85
N GLN A 107 -0.58 14.81 9.61
CA GLN A 107 -0.92 15.74 10.69
C GLN A 107 -2.21 15.31 11.41
N ALA A 108 -3.20 14.78 10.66
CA ALA A 108 -4.44 14.29 11.26
C ALA A 108 -4.20 13.09 12.18
N LEU A 109 -3.28 12.17 11.82
CA LEU A 109 -2.88 11.07 12.69
C LEU A 109 -2.19 11.60 13.95
N GLN A 110 -1.21 12.52 13.81
CA GLN A 110 -0.48 13.10 14.92
C GLN A 110 -1.39 13.90 15.88
N ASP A 111 -2.42 14.55 15.34
CA ASP A 111 -3.42 15.29 16.13
C ASP A 111 -4.48 14.39 16.79
N GLY A 112 -4.46 13.06 16.57
CA GLY A 112 -5.47 12.12 17.06
C GLY A 112 -6.86 12.32 16.43
N LYS A 113 -6.93 12.93 15.24
CA LYS A 113 -8.19 13.08 14.47
C LYS A 113 -8.60 11.81 13.77
N ILE A 114 -7.64 10.96 13.46
CA ILE A 114 -7.78 9.62 12.92
C ILE A 114 -6.93 8.65 13.73
N ASP A 115 -7.31 7.37 13.74
CA ASP A 115 -6.63 6.33 14.51
C ASP A 115 -5.58 5.62 13.67
N LEU A 116 -5.82 5.53 12.35
CA LEU A 116 -4.87 4.94 11.43
C LEU A 116 -4.90 5.60 10.04
N ILE A 117 -3.77 5.49 9.35
CA ILE A 117 -3.65 5.84 7.93
C ILE A 117 -3.74 4.57 7.07
N PHE A 118 -4.63 4.59 6.10
CA PHE A 118 -4.72 3.63 5.01
C PHE A 118 -4.09 4.27 3.76
N HIS A 119 -3.02 3.88 3.27
CA HIS A 119 -1.91 3.02 3.61
C HIS A 119 -0.67 3.85 4.00
N ALA A 120 0.29 3.21 4.64
CA ALA A 120 1.59 3.80 4.89
C ALA A 120 2.68 3.07 4.09
N ASN A 121 3.90 3.57 4.21
CA ASN A 121 5.09 2.92 3.68
C ASN A 121 5.77 2.10 4.79
N GLN A 122 6.32 0.96 4.43
CA GLN A 122 7.11 0.13 5.34
C GLN A 122 8.50 0.74 5.58
N ASN A 123 8.52 1.85 6.29
CA ASN A 123 9.76 2.44 6.80
C ASN A 123 9.67 2.61 8.32
N PRO A 124 10.17 1.63 9.10
CA PRO A 124 10.11 1.67 10.56
C PRO A 124 10.76 2.92 11.15
N TYR A 125 11.89 3.36 10.58
CA TYR A 125 12.59 4.55 11.05
C TYR A 125 11.74 5.83 10.87
N PHE A 126 11.08 5.97 9.72
CA PHE A 126 10.17 7.09 9.49
C PHE A 126 8.96 7.03 10.43
N ALA A 127 8.39 5.84 10.63
CA ALA A 127 7.28 5.64 11.55
C ALA A 127 7.66 6.04 12.99
N GLU A 128 8.75 5.49 13.52
CA GLU A 128 9.25 5.80 14.86
C GLU A 128 9.54 7.29 15.04
N THR A 129 10.20 7.92 14.07
CA THR A 129 10.54 9.34 14.11
C THR A 129 9.31 10.24 14.13
N ASN A 130 8.20 9.81 13.54
CA ASN A 130 6.94 10.55 13.48
C ASN A 130 5.91 10.10 14.53
N GLY A 131 6.26 9.18 15.44
CA GLY A 131 5.43 8.79 16.57
C GLY A 131 4.28 7.85 16.22
N PHE A 132 4.42 7.02 15.18
CA PHE A 132 3.45 5.98 14.84
C PHE A 132 4.09 4.61 14.68
N ALA A 133 3.28 3.55 14.77
CA ALA A 133 3.64 2.18 14.54
C ALA A 133 3.13 1.72 13.16
N LEU A 134 3.78 0.72 12.60
CA LEU A 134 3.33 0.08 11.37
C LEU A 134 2.70 -1.27 11.71
N SER A 135 1.60 -1.61 11.04
CA SER A 135 1.04 -2.95 11.07
C SER A 135 1.88 -3.94 10.27
N ASP A 136 1.48 -5.20 10.27
CA ASP A 136 1.92 -6.15 9.27
C ASP A 136 1.54 -5.66 7.86
N THR A 137 2.27 -6.16 6.86
CA THR A 137 2.04 -5.79 5.46
C THR A 137 0.62 -6.17 5.02
N LEU A 138 -0.15 -5.16 4.62
CA LEU A 138 -1.49 -5.34 4.09
C LEU A 138 -1.46 -5.91 2.67
N LEU A 139 -0.60 -5.35 1.85
CA LEU A 139 -0.39 -5.78 0.45
C LEU A 139 1.01 -5.38 -0.02
N THR A 140 1.45 -6.03 -1.09
CA THR A 140 2.71 -5.74 -1.75
C THR A 140 2.43 -5.17 -3.14
N LEU A 141 3.03 -4.03 -3.47
CA LEU A 141 2.84 -3.36 -4.75
C LEU A 141 4.05 -3.57 -5.65
N ASN A 142 3.79 -3.97 -6.89
CA ASN A 142 4.78 -3.89 -7.94
C ASN A 142 5.05 -2.43 -8.29
N MET A 143 6.32 -2.07 -8.34
CA MET A 143 6.77 -0.72 -8.68
C MET A 143 7.27 -0.68 -10.12
N ALA A 144 7.11 0.46 -10.77
CA ALA A 144 7.59 0.66 -12.13
C ALA A 144 8.28 2.01 -12.29
N ALA A 145 9.39 2.01 -13.00
CA ALA A 145 9.98 3.22 -13.55
C ALA A 145 9.22 3.62 -14.82
N ILE A 146 8.84 4.88 -14.92
CA ILE A 146 8.18 5.49 -16.08
C ILE A 146 9.19 6.46 -16.68
N THR A 147 9.51 6.28 -17.94
CA THR A 147 10.59 7.01 -18.62
C THR A 147 10.18 7.40 -20.04
N ALA A 148 10.81 8.47 -20.55
CA ALA A 148 10.76 8.87 -21.95
C ALA A 148 11.91 8.29 -22.78
N LYS A 149 12.85 7.55 -22.15
CA LYS A 149 14.00 6.93 -22.82
C LYS A 149 13.60 5.61 -23.48
N ASP A 150 14.20 5.29 -24.61
CA ASP A 150 13.96 4.02 -25.32
C ASP A 150 14.44 2.78 -24.53
N SER A 151 15.35 2.96 -23.59
CA SER A 151 15.83 1.90 -22.69
C SER A 151 16.06 2.43 -21.28
N PHE A 152 15.71 1.61 -20.29
CA PHE A 152 15.92 1.88 -18.88
C PHE A 152 16.53 0.65 -18.21
N ASP A 153 17.54 0.86 -17.38
CA ASP A 153 18.22 -0.20 -16.62
C ASP A 153 18.27 0.21 -15.15
N GLU A 154 17.53 -0.50 -14.30
CA GLU A 154 17.42 -0.21 -12.87
C GLU A 154 18.74 -0.39 -12.10
N ASN A 155 19.69 -1.16 -12.65
CA ASN A 155 20.97 -1.44 -11.99
C ASN A 155 22.02 -0.33 -12.20
N LYS A 156 21.72 0.64 -13.07
CA LYS A 156 22.59 1.79 -13.31
C LYS A 156 22.26 2.93 -12.36
N GLU A 157 23.14 3.91 -12.33
CA GLU A 157 22.86 5.22 -11.75
C GLU A 157 21.77 5.89 -12.60
N ASN A 158 20.66 6.27 -11.95
CA ASN A 158 19.55 6.97 -12.57
C ASN A 158 19.20 8.21 -11.74
N ILE A 159 18.74 9.26 -12.41
CA ILE A 159 18.16 10.44 -11.76
C ILE A 159 16.66 10.28 -11.74
N VAL A 160 16.05 10.17 -10.56
CA VAL A 160 14.61 9.98 -10.39
C VAL A 160 13.94 11.24 -9.87
N ALA A 161 12.90 11.69 -10.56
CA ALA A 161 12.09 12.81 -10.11
C ALA A 161 11.02 12.33 -9.13
N VAL A 162 10.92 13.01 -7.98
CA VAL A 162 9.97 12.67 -6.90
C VAL A 162 9.26 13.93 -6.43
N GLU A 163 8.00 13.83 -6.08
CA GLU A 163 7.29 14.89 -5.39
C GLU A 163 7.83 15.06 -3.96
N LYS A 164 8.04 16.30 -3.53
CA LYS A 164 8.67 16.67 -2.28
C LYS A 164 8.05 16.00 -1.05
N ASP A 165 6.72 15.95 -1.00
CA ASP A 165 5.99 15.37 0.14
C ASP A 165 5.78 13.85 0.02
N ASN A 166 6.34 13.20 -1.01
CA ASN A 166 6.25 11.76 -1.16
C ASN A 166 7.36 11.05 -0.40
N PHE A 167 7.32 11.15 0.94
CA PHE A 167 8.29 10.52 1.84
C PHE A 167 8.35 9.00 1.66
N ALA A 168 7.22 8.38 1.36
CA ALA A 168 7.08 6.97 1.10
C ALA A 168 7.97 6.51 -0.05
N LEU A 169 7.85 7.16 -1.20
CA LEU A 169 8.64 6.84 -2.37
C LEU A 169 10.14 7.14 -2.15
N LYS A 170 10.45 8.26 -1.48
CA LYS A 170 11.85 8.60 -1.16
C LYS A 170 12.50 7.52 -0.30
N ALA A 171 11.80 7.00 0.71
CA ALA A 171 12.29 5.93 1.55
C ALA A 171 12.47 4.62 0.79
N TYR A 172 11.49 4.25 -0.06
CA TYR A 172 11.59 3.08 -0.94
C TYR A 172 12.82 3.16 -1.85
N LEU A 173 13.05 4.31 -2.49
CA LEU A 173 14.17 4.53 -3.39
C LEU A 173 15.51 4.49 -2.65
N SER A 174 15.63 5.17 -1.52
CA SER A 174 16.85 5.19 -0.71
C SER A 174 17.27 3.81 -0.23
N TYR A 175 16.29 2.95 0.10
CA TYR A 175 16.56 1.60 0.57
C TYR A 175 16.88 0.62 -0.57
N ASN A 176 16.10 0.65 -1.65
CA ASN A 176 16.18 -0.36 -2.72
C ASN A 176 17.13 0.03 -3.85
N TYR A 177 17.34 1.34 -4.07
CA TYR A 177 18.14 1.90 -5.17
C TYR A 177 19.06 3.01 -4.65
N PRO A 178 19.97 2.72 -3.70
CA PRO A 178 20.84 3.74 -3.09
C PRO A 178 21.80 4.40 -4.09
N GLN A 179 21.98 3.81 -5.27
CA GLN A 179 22.79 4.35 -6.36
C GLN A 179 22.04 5.40 -7.20
N TRP A 180 20.72 5.57 -7.00
CA TRP A 180 19.94 6.55 -7.76
C TRP A 180 19.97 7.91 -7.07
N GLU A 181 20.06 8.96 -7.87
CA GLU A 181 19.92 10.34 -7.41
C GLU A 181 18.45 10.74 -7.39
N VAL A 182 17.96 11.21 -6.22
CA VAL A 182 16.59 11.68 -6.04
C VAL A 182 16.54 13.19 -6.18
N VAL A 183 15.78 13.69 -7.16
CA VAL A 183 15.54 15.13 -7.37
C VAL A 183 14.08 15.45 -7.02
N GLU A 184 13.89 16.37 -6.07
CA GLU A 184 12.57 16.73 -5.54
C GLU A 184 11.92 17.86 -6.35
N TYR A 185 10.62 17.72 -6.58
CA TYR A 185 9.77 18.71 -7.25
C TYR A 185 8.56 19.04 -6.38
N GLU A 186 8.03 20.24 -6.48
CA GLU A 186 6.90 20.69 -5.65
C GLU A 186 5.60 19.93 -5.97
N THR A 187 5.45 19.39 -7.18
CA THR A 187 4.27 18.63 -7.59
C THR A 187 4.65 17.44 -8.48
N SER A 188 3.78 16.42 -8.51
CA SER A 188 3.92 15.29 -9.43
C SER A 188 3.96 15.73 -10.90
N ASP A 189 3.17 16.72 -11.28
CA ASP A 189 3.18 17.29 -12.64
C ASP A 189 4.53 17.92 -13.01
N ALA A 190 5.18 18.59 -12.07
CA ALA A 190 6.51 19.17 -12.28
C ALA A 190 7.56 18.07 -12.47
N ALA A 191 7.49 16.99 -11.65
CA ALA A 191 8.36 15.82 -11.79
C ALA A 191 8.19 15.15 -13.16
N VAL A 192 6.96 14.93 -13.61
CA VAL A 192 6.67 14.37 -14.95
C VAL A 192 7.24 15.23 -16.05
N LYS A 193 7.06 16.55 -15.98
CA LYS A 193 7.59 17.49 -16.98
C LYS A 193 9.11 17.51 -17.05
N ALA A 194 9.79 17.42 -15.90
CA ALA A 194 11.25 17.34 -15.83
C ALA A 194 11.77 16.05 -16.51
N MET A 195 11.14 14.91 -16.22
CA MET A 195 11.47 13.64 -16.88
C MET A 195 11.22 13.72 -18.39
N GLN A 196 10.09 14.28 -18.85
CA GLN A 196 9.78 14.45 -20.27
C GLN A 196 10.79 15.35 -21.01
N LYS A 197 11.38 16.32 -20.34
CA LYS A 197 12.45 17.18 -20.87
C LYS A 197 13.83 16.55 -20.83
N GLY A 198 13.98 15.39 -20.19
CA GLY A 198 15.27 14.72 -20.00
C GLY A 198 16.13 15.33 -18.88
N GLU A 199 15.55 16.14 -18.00
CA GLU A 199 16.22 16.67 -16.80
C GLU A 199 16.43 15.57 -15.75
N THR A 200 15.57 14.54 -15.76
CA THR A 200 15.66 13.31 -14.97
C THR A 200 15.41 12.09 -15.85
N ASP A 201 15.82 10.91 -15.41
CA ASP A 201 15.75 9.68 -16.19
C ASP A 201 14.36 9.03 -16.11
N CYS A 202 13.72 9.11 -14.95
CA CYS A 202 12.44 8.49 -14.70
C CYS A 202 11.67 9.17 -13.56
N ILE A 203 10.40 8.81 -13.47
CA ILE A 203 9.60 8.84 -12.24
C ILE A 203 9.29 7.39 -11.85
N VAL A 204 8.95 7.14 -10.58
CA VAL A 204 8.55 5.81 -10.10
C VAL A 204 7.15 5.84 -9.55
N SER A 205 6.35 4.85 -9.90
CA SER A 205 4.99 4.71 -9.42
C SER A 205 4.62 3.23 -9.22
N ASN A 206 3.55 2.96 -8.49
CA ASN A 206 3.04 1.60 -8.33
C ASN A 206 2.23 1.15 -9.56
N SER A 207 2.06 -0.15 -9.72
CA SER A 207 1.37 -0.76 -10.85
C SER A 207 -0.06 -0.28 -11.06
N GLY A 208 -0.74 0.16 -10.00
CA GLY A 208 -2.12 0.68 -10.07
C GLY A 208 -2.23 2.02 -10.80
N THR A 209 -1.18 2.83 -10.80
CA THR A 209 -1.17 4.19 -11.37
C THR A 209 -0.37 4.31 -12.66
N VAL A 210 0.41 3.30 -13.03
CA VAL A 210 1.25 3.31 -14.25
C VAL A 210 0.44 3.64 -15.51
N SER A 211 -0.78 3.10 -15.64
CA SER A 211 -1.63 3.33 -16.81
C SER A 211 -1.99 4.80 -17.02
N ASP A 212 -2.05 5.60 -15.97
CA ASP A 212 -2.38 7.03 -16.07
C ASP A 212 -1.26 7.82 -16.76
N TYR A 213 -0.02 7.45 -16.51
CA TYR A 213 1.14 8.05 -17.17
C TYR A 213 1.27 7.58 -18.64
N LEU A 214 0.94 6.33 -18.92
CA LEU A 214 1.07 5.74 -20.27
C LEU A 214 0.01 6.23 -21.26
N LYS A 215 -1.01 6.96 -20.82
CA LYS A 215 -1.92 7.71 -21.71
C LYS A 215 -1.14 8.68 -22.61
N ASN A 216 0.05 9.09 -22.21
CA ASN A 216 0.99 9.83 -23.06
C ASN A 216 1.86 8.83 -23.83
N ASN A 217 1.59 8.68 -25.13
CA ASN A 217 2.27 7.72 -26.03
C ASN A 217 3.80 7.85 -26.18
N LYS A 218 4.41 8.81 -25.49
CA LYS A 218 5.86 9.02 -25.47
C LYS A 218 6.53 8.45 -24.22
N LEU A 219 5.76 7.86 -23.32
CA LEU A 219 6.26 7.30 -22.09
C LEU A 219 6.20 5.79 -22.13
N HIS A 220 7.18 5.15 -21.50
CA HIS A 220 7.28 3.72 -21.34
C HIS A 220 7.35 3.38 -19.85
N SER A 221 6.95 2.16 -19.49
CA SER A 221 7.11 1.65 -18.12
C SER A 221 8.01 0.43 -18.13
N VAL A 222 8.87 0.35 -17.12
CA VAL A 222 9.70 -0.82 -16.84
C VAL A 222 9.42 -1.22 -15.39
N PHE A 223 8.90 -2.43 -15.19
CA PHE A 223 8.69 -2.95 -13.84
C PHE A 223 10.04 -3.14 -13.14
N LEU A 224 10.11 -2.65 -11.91
CA LEU A 224 11.27 -2.77 -11.05
C LEU A 224 11.28 -4.15 -10.38
N THR A 225 12.46 -4.67 -10.08
CA THR A 225 12.59 -5.98 -9.41
C THR A 225 12.27 -5.92 -7.92
N LYS A 226 12.24 -4.73 -7.32
CA LYS A 226 11.91 -4.53 -5.92
C LYS A 226 10.47 -4.07 -5.77
N GLU A 227 9.74 -4.81 -4.96
CA GLU A 227 8.37 -4.51 -4.58
C GLU A 227 8.31 -3.52 -3.41
N ALA A 228 7.17 -2.89 -3.20
CA ALA A 228 6.90 -2.03 -2.06
C ALA A 228 5.84 -2.66 -1.16
N ASP A 229 6.19 -2.91 0.10
CA ASP A 229 5.25 -3.36 1.11
C ASP A 229 4.46 -2.18 1.68
N VAL A 230 3.19 -2.42 1.92
CA VAL A 230 2.21 -1.41 2.31
C VAL A 230 1.48 -1.84 3.59
N PRO A 231 1.90 -1.34 4.76
CA PRO A 231 1.20 -1.50 6.03
C PRO A 231 0.20 -0.36 6.29
N PHE A 232 -0.52 -0.46 7.40
CA PHE A 232 -1.14 0.71 8.05
C PHE A 232 -0.13 1.46 8.90
N ALA A 233 -0.35 2.77 9.10
CA ALA A 233 0.30 3.53 10.17
C ALA A 233 -0.73 3.83 11.27
N ILE A 234 -0.38 3.53 12.50
CA ILE A 234 -1.20 3.64 13.70
C ILE A 234 -0.47 4.54 14.70
N GLN A 235 -1.16 5.43 15.38
CA GLN A 235 -0.55 6.30 16.39
C GLN A 235 0.09 5.45 17.51
N GLN A 236 1.31 5.78 17.90
CA GLN A 236 2.01 5.07 18.96
C GLN A 236 1.40 5.40 20.33
N GLY A 237 0.94 4.38 21.05
CA GLY A 237 0.41 4.53 22.41
C GLY A 237 -1.10 4.32 22.54
N GLU A 238 -1.77 3.94 21.47
CA GLU A 238 -3.17 3.47 21.49
C GLU A 238 -3.29 1.94 21.39
#